data_50fdb8ae218cb4166bb2815e82e071bd
#
_entry.id   50fdb8ae218cb4166bb2815e82e071bd
#
_cell.length_a   1.000
_cell.length_b   1.000
_cell.length_c   1.000
_cell.angle_alpha   90.00
_cell.angle_beta   90.00
_cell.angle_gamma   90.00
#
_symmetry.space_group_name_H-M   'P 1'
#
loop_
_entity.id
_entity.type
_entity.pdbx_description
1 polymer ?
#
loop_
_entity_poly.entity_id
_entity_poly.type
_entity_poly.pdbx_seq_one_letter_code
_entity_poly.pdbx_strand_id
1 'polypeptide(L)'
;MHIATCVWQEKAAAMGAAAGGRAGECRVSLVALLAAAGRALNCAVSFVVFSFLDVLDMVLCIVYKVVDYAVEAEWKPCYCSAAAREGDGTGGGAKGAVSFVSPRAAAAAAAGPKVVRLSSSSANKMQLEDVSDTLYVRASLLSDATRKPGPIAPALTVSPAIAELIRGKIDRAPRPPRQAPCWSDCDCKMCHSWSTGSRASHLYVHVQAPPPSPPAEQEAVVFIHGFISSSVFWTETVFPAFSPAARDRYRMFAVDLLGFGRSPKPADSLYTLREHLEMIERSVLHRYRLKSFHVVAHSLGSVLALALAVKYPDAVRSLTLLAPPYFPVPEEEAGAATQYVMRRVAPRRVWPPIAFGASMACWYEHVSRTICLTICRHHRVWNRLFRILTRNRMRTFLIEAFMCHTHNAAWHTLHNIMCLSASKMGAYLDVVAGQLSCKVALFHGRDDELLPVECTLAVGARVPRARVTVYDNKDHITIVVGQEKLFAAELESIWRSAAQD
;
A
#
# COMPACT_ATOMS: atom_id res chain seq x y z
N MET A 1 3.02 2.39 -26.37
CA MET A 1 2.78 3.18 -25.17
C MET A 1 4.02 3.31 -24.25
N HIS A 2 4.84 2.27 -24.03
CA HIS A 2 6.04 2.34 -23.19
C HIS A 2 7.14 3.31 -23.69
N ILE A 3 7.37 3.39 -24.99
CA ILE A 3 8.36 4.30 -25.57
C ILE A 3 7.93 5.76 -25.38
N ALA A 4 6.64 6.05 -25.45
CA ALA A 4 6.11 7.40 -25.25
C ALA A 4 6.28 7.92 -23.81
N THR A 5 6.15 7.06 -22.79
CA THR A 5 6.35 7.47 -21.38
C THR A 5 7.81 7.76 -21.05
N CYS A 6 8.77 7.03 -21.62
CA CYS A 6 10.19 7.37 -21.46
C CYS A 6 10.55 8.73 -22.12
N VAL A 7 9.98 9.02 -23.30
CA VAL A 7 10.21 10.27 -24.04
C VAL A 7 9.58 11.49 -23.35
N TRP A 8 8.43 11.32 -22.68
CA TRP A 8 7.77 12.41 -21.95
C TRP A 8 8.54 12.87 -20.70
N GLN A 9 9.19 11.95 -20.00
CA GLN A 9 10.02 12.31 -18.85
C GLN A 9 11.33 13.02 -19.26
N GLU A 10 11.86 12.75 -20.44
CA GLU A 10 12.98 13.51 -21.00
C GLU A 10 12.60 14.96 -21.33
N LYS A 11 11.39 15.21 -21.86
CA LYS A 11 10.92 16.58 -22.14
C LYS A 11 10.72 17.43 -20.90
N ALA A 12 10.22 16.85 -19.80
CA ALA A 12 10.04 17.57 -18.54
C ALA A 12 11.38 17.95 -17.88
N ALA A 13 12.41 17.10 -17.97
CA ALA A 13 13.74 17.40 -17.49
C ALA A 13 14.49 18.43 -18.36
N ALA A 14 14.22 18.42 -19.68
CA ALA A 14 14.83 19.38 -20.63
C ALA A 14 14.19 20.79 -20.54
N MET A 15 12.90 20.88 -20.20
CA MET A 15 12.22 22.18 -20.07
C MET A 15 12.60 22.96 -18.79
N GLY A 16 13.08 22.27 -17.75
CA GLY A 16 13.63 22.93 -16.55
C GLY A 16 15.03 23.56 -16.74
N ALA A 17 15.74 23.19 -17.78
CA ALA A 17 17.12 23.66 -18.06
C ALA A 17 17.20 24.84 -19.06
N ALA A 18 16.09 25.27 -19.63
CA ALA A 18 16.11 26.25 -20.75
C ALA A 18 15.87 27.71 -20.34
N ALA A 19 15.86 28.05 -19.05
CA ALA A 19 15.69 29.43 -18.57
C ALA A 19 17.01 30.02 -18.06
N GLY A 20 17.96 30.30 -18.93
CA GLY A 20 19.16 31.04 -18.55
C GLY A 20 20.20 31.10 -19.68
N GLY A 21 20.22 32.24 -20.41
CA GLY A 21 20.94 32.45 -21.65
C GLY A 21 22.45 32.45 -21.61
N ARG A 22 23.02 32.05 -22.68
CA ARG A 22 24.09 32.57 -23.55
C ARG A 22 24.64 31.45 -24.40
N ALA A 23 24.81 31.71 -25.70
CA ALA A 23 25.45 30.83 -26.65
C ALA A 23 26.90 30.55 -26.23
N GLY A 24 27.13 29.40 -25.60
CA GLY A 24 28.40 28.76 -25.38
C GLY A 24 28.33 27.36 -25.95
N GLU A 25 29.31 26.97 -26.76
CA GLU A 25 29.45 25.62 -27.32
C GLU A 25 29.18 24.58 -26.26
N CYS A 26 28.07 23.83 -26.43
CA CYS A 26 27.66 22.77 -25.55
C CYS A 26 28.65 21.59 -25.69
N ARG A 27 29.78 21.63 -24.97
CA ARG A 27 30.57 20.43 -24.70
C ARG A 27 29.67 19.53 -23.84
N VAL A 28 28.96 18.63 -24.52
CA VAL A 28 28.22 17.55 -23.83
C VAL A 28 29.27 16.81 -22.99
N SER A 29 29.19 16.97 -21.67
CA SER A 29 30.12 16.30 -20.75
C SER A 29 30.01 14.79 -20.97
N LEU A 30 31.15 14.08 -20.97
CA LEU A 30 31.18 12.61 -21.04
C LEU A 30 30.24 11.98 -19.98
N VAL A 31 30.14 12.60 -18.83
CA VAL A 31 29.23 12.19 -17.74
C VAL A 31 27.76 12.28 -18.19
N ALA A 32 27.38 13.32 -18.92
CA ALA A 32 26.01 13.47 -19.43
C ALA A 32 25.68 12.42 -20.51
N LEU A 33 26.64 12.10 -21.36
CA LEU A 33 26.50 11.03 -22.35
C LEU A 33 26.39 9.66 -21.70
N LEU A 34 27.23 9.34 -20.71
CA LEU A 34 27.15 8.07 -19.97
C LEU A 34 25.85 7.95 -19.19
N ALA A 35 25.38 9.04 -18.60
CA ALA A 35 24.09 9.06 -17.91
C ALA A 35 22.90 8.85 -18.90
N ALA A 36 22.96 9.46 -20.08
CA ALA A 36 21.95 9.25 -21.11
C ALA A 36 21.95 7.81 -21.64
N ALA A 37 23.14 7.25 -21.90
CA ALA A 37 23.29 5.85 -22.30
C ALA A 37 22.77 4.88 -21.23
N GLY A 38 23.06 5.14 -19.95
CA GLY A 38 22.55 4.35 -18.82
C GLY A 38 21.02 4.39 -18.72
N ARG A 39 20.41 5.58 -18.92
CA ARG A 39 18.94 5.72 -18.95
C ARG A 39 18.34 4.96 -20.14
N ALA A 40 18.91 5.08 -21.33
CA ALA A 40 18.44 4.36 -22.51
C ALA A 40 18.53 2.84 -22.33
N LEU A 41 19.64 2.35 -21.77
CA LEU A 41 19.80 0.94 -21.45
C LEU A 41 18.77 0.47 -20.41
N ASN A 42 18.57 1.23 -19.32
CA ASN A 42 17.54 0.91 -18.33
C ASN A 42 16.14 0.87 -18.95
N CYS A 43 15.83 1.79 -19.85
CA CYS A 43 14.55 1.80 -20.57
C CYS A 43 14.38 0.55 -21.46
N ALA A 44 15.41 0.18 -22.24
CA ALA A 44 15.37 -1.00 -23.10
C ALA A 44 15.25 -2.30 -22.29
N VAL A 45 16.04 -2.45 -21.23
CA VAL A 45 15.97 -3.62 -20.34
C VAL A 45 14.61 -3.67 -19.64
N SER A 46 14.10 -2.53 -19.16
CA SER A 46 12.77 -2.47 -18.56
C SER A 46 11.68 -2.90 -19.52
N PHE A 47 11.74 -2.46 -20.77
CA PHE A 47 10.77 -2.88 -21.80
C PHE A 47 10.74 -4.40 -21.97
N VAL A 48 11.90 -5.03 -22.11
CA VAL A 48 12.00 -6.49 -22.29
C VAL A 48 11.50 -7.23 -21.05
N VAL A 49 11.97 -6.82 -19.86
CA VAL A 49 11.60 -7.47 -18.58
C VAL A 49 10.10 -7.34 -18.33
N PHE A 50 9.53 -6.15 -18.48
CA PHE A 50 8.10 -5.95 -18.22
C PHE A 50 7.21 -6.59 -19.29
N SER A 51 7.65 -6.70 -20.54
CA SER A 51 6.94 -7.49 -21.56
C SER A 51 6.91 -8.99 -21.20
N PHE A 52 8.02 -9.52 -20.70
CA PHE A 52 8.06 -10.90 -20.20
C PHE A 52 7.14 -11.10 -19.00
N LEU A 53 7.15 -10.16 -18.06
CA LEU A 53 6.29 -10.21 -16.88
C LEU A 53 4.80 -10.10 -17.22
N ASP A 54 4.44 -9.31 -18.23
CA ASP A 54 3.07 -9.22 -18.75
C ASP A 54 2.57 -10.61 -19.21
N VAL A 55 3.40 -11.34 -19.95
CA VAL A 55 3.08 -12.71 -20.39
C VAL A 55 3.05 -13.68 -19.21
N LEU A 56 4.03 -13.60 -18.32
CA LEU A 56 4.11 -14.46 -17.15
C LEU A 56 2.90 -14.30 -16.23
N ASP A 57 2.47 -13.06 -15.95
CA ASP A 57 1.31 -12.77 -15.10
C ASP A 57 0.03 -13.33 -15.74
N MET A 58 -0.10 -13.26 -17.06
CA MET A 58 -1.22 -13.85 -17.80
C MET A 58 -1.25 -15.40 -17.66
N VAL A 59 -0.10 -16.05 -17.80
CA VAL A 59 0.01 -17.51 -17.64
C VAL A 59 -0.33 -17.90 -16.20
N LEU A 60 0.23 -17.20 -15.22
CA LEU A 60 -0.04 -17.43 -13.80
C LEU A 60 -1.51 -17.16 -13.45
N CYS A 61 -2.17 -16.19 -14.08
CA CYS A 61 -3.60 -15.95 -13.93
C CYS A 61 -4.41 -17.21 -14.26
N ILE A 62 -4.08 -17.85 -15.38
CA ILE A 62 -4.77 -19.11 -15.78
C ILE A 62 -4.46 -20.22 -14.78
N VAL A 63 -3.18 -20.37 -14.39
CA VAL A 63 -2.76 -21.40 -13.42
C VAL A 63 -3.48 -21.22 -12.08
N TYR A 64 -3.50 -20.01 -11.54
CA TYR A 64 -4.17 -19.75 -10.26
C TYR A 64 -5.68 -19.92 -10.33
N LYS A 65 -6.33 -19.58 -11.43
CA LYS A 65 -7.75 -19.88 -11.62
C LYS A 65 -8.02 -21.39 -11.50
N VAL A 66 -7.20 -22.20 -12.16
CA VAL A 66 -7.35 -23.66 -12.10
C VAL A 66 -7.06 -24.18 -10.69
N VAL A 67 -5.99 -23.69 -10.06
CA VAL A 67 -5.59 -24.11 -8.70
C VAL A 67 -6.65 -23.70 -7.66
N ASP A 68 -7.12 -22.47 -7.69
CA ASP A 68 -8.14 -21.98 -6.75
C ASP A 68 -9.44 -22.77 -6.91
N TYR A 69 -9.84 -23.06 -8.15
CA TYR A 69 -11.00 -23.92 -8.41
C TYR A 69 -10.79 -25.34 -7.89
N ALA A 70 -9.62 -25.94 -8.11
CA ALA A 70 -9.33 -27.30 -7.66
C ALA A 70 -9.25 -27.42 -6.14
N VAL A 71 -8.76 -26.36 -5.44
CA VAL A 71 -8.54 -26.38 -3.98
C VAL A 71 -9.78 -25.96 -3.21
N GLU A 72 -10.51 -24.94 -3.68
CA GLU A 72 -11.59 -24.30 -2.95
C GLU A 72 -12.97 -24.57 -3.56
N ALA A 73 -13.02 -25.22 -4.74
CA ALA A 73 -14.23 -25.42 -5.54
C ALA A 73 -14.95 -24.10 -5.92
N GLU A 74 -14.25 -22.98 -5.85
CA GLU A 74 -14.74 -21.64 -6.17
C GLU A 74 -13.78 -20.92 -7.11
N TRP A 75 -14.32 -20.23 -8.12
CA TRP A 75 -13.53 -19.34 -8.96
C TRP A 75 -13.33 -18.02 -8.23
N LYS A 76 -12.13 -17.76 -7.76
CA LYS A 76 -11.82 -16.43 -7.20
C LYS A 76 -11.79 -15.39 -8.32
N PRO A 77 -12.46 -14.26 -8.14
CA PRO A 77 -12.40 -13.19 -9.12
C PRO A 77 -10.96 -12.64 -9.19
N CYS A 78 -10.44 -12.59 -10.40
CA CYS A 78 -9.20 -11.91 -10.70
C CYS A 78 -9.56 -10.55 -11.30
N TYR A 79 -8.92 -9.49 -10.83
CA TYR A 79 -9.16 -8.14 -11.34
C TYR A 79 -8.81 -7.98 -12.82
N CYS A 80 -7.91 -8.80 -13.36
CA CYS A 80 -7.61 -8.87 -14.79
C CYS A 80 -8.79 -9.32 -15.66
N SER A 81 -9.78 -10.00 -15.09
CA SER A 81 -10.98 -10.46 -15.83
C SER A 81 -12.19 -9.56 -15.65
N ALA A 82 -12.17 -8.61 -14.72
CA ALA A 82 -13.32 -7.73 -14.46
C ALA A 82 -13.51 -6.67 -15.57
N ALA A 83 -12.43 -6.21 -16.18
CA ALA A 83 -12.45 -5.21 -17.25
C ALA A 83 -13.16 -5.67 -18.55
N ALA A 84 -13.37 -6.98 -18.73
CA ALA A 84 -14.05 -7.53 -19.90
C ALA A 84 -15.58 -7.45 -19.87
N ARG A 85 -16.20 -7.05 -18.73
CA ARG A 85 -17.65 -7.04 -18.54
C ARG A 85 -18.34 -5.67 -18.62
N GLU A 86 -17.60 -4.57 -18.65
CA GLU A 86 -18.17 -3.23 -18.72
C GLU A 86 -18.45 -2.71 -20.15
N GLY A 87 -18.19 -3.51 -21.18
CA GLY A 87 -18.31 -3.09 -22.58
C GLY A 87 -19.68 -3.30 -23.23
N ASP A 88 -20.67 -3.91 -22.57
CA ASP A 88 -21.97 -4.21 -23.20
C ASP A 88 -23.17 -3.78 -22.33
N GLY A 89 -23.37 -2.46 -22.28
CA GLY A 89 -24.47 -1.87 -21.56
C GLY A 89 -24.83 -0.49 -22.10
N THR A 90 -25.39 -0.44 -23.33
CA THR A 90 -26.09 0.75 -23.81
C THR A 90 -27.37 0.97 -23.04
N GLY A 91 -27.47 2.07 -22.34
CA GLY A 91 -28.74 2.68 -21.99
C GLY A 91 -29.08 2.75 -20.51
N GLY A 92 -29.07 3.97 -19.96
CA GLY A 92 -29.93 4.36 -18.85
C GLY A 92 -29.31 4.32 -17.46
N GLY A 93 -28.96 5.49 -16.97
CA GLY A 93 -28.52 5.89 -15.63
C GLY A 93 -28.91 4.99 -14.46
N ALA A 94 -27.94 4.15 -14.06
CA ALA A 94 -27.92 3.60 -12.72
C ALA A 94 -26.44 3.51 -12.32
N LYS A 95 -26.09 4.14 -11.20
CA LYS A 95 -24.78 4.10 -10.57
C LYS A 95 -24.32 2.65 -10.44
N GLY A 96 -23.18 2.33 -11.05
CA GLY A 96 -22.69 0.98 -11.28
C GLY A 96 -22.49 0.16 -9.99
N ALA A 97 -23.26 -0.90 -9.85
CA ALA A 97 -23.02 -1.96 -8.87
C ALA A 97 -22.23 -3.06 -9.57
N VAL A 98 -21.00 -3.33 -9.12
CA VAL A 98 -20.23 -4.51 -9.57
C VAL A 98 -20.86 -5.75 -8.97
N SER A 99 -21.28 -6.68 -9.85
CA SER A 99 -21.92 -7.92 -9.46
C SER A 99 -20.90 -9.06 -9.53
N PHE A 100 -20.62 -9.69 -8.38
CA PHE A 100 -19.88 -10.94 -8.34
C PHE A 100 -20.88 -12.10 -8.45
N VAL A 101 -20.71 -12.96 -9.44
CA VAL A 101 -21.51 -14.17 -9.61
C VAL A 101 -20.77 -15.32 -8.94
N SER A 102 -21.31 -15.85 -7.84
CA SER A 102 -20.81 -17.08 -7.21
C SER A 102 -21.25 -18.30 -8.03
N PRO A 103 -20.33 -19.21 -8.41
CA PRO A 103 -20.66 -20.43 -9.15
C PRO A 103 -21.58 -21.40 -8.38
N ARG A 104 -21.62 -21.30 -7.05
CA ARG A 104 -22.51 -22.09 -6.22
C ARG A 104 -24.01 -21.80 -6.48
N ALA A 105 -24.31 -20.60 -7.02
CA ALA A 105 -25.64 -20.22 -7.44
C ALA A 105 -26.05 -20.88 -8.78
N ALA A 106 -25.10 -21.32 -9.59
CA ALA A 106 -25.36 -21.96 -10.88
C ALA A 106 -25.85 -23.40 -10.72
N ALA A 107 -25.55 -24.08 -9.61
CA ALA A 107 -26.02 -25.43 -9.32
C ALA A 107 -27.48 -25.49 -8.79
N ALA A 108 -28.07 -24.37 -8.42
CA ALA A 108 -29.47 -24.23 -7.99
C ALA A 108 -30.34 -23.55 -9.06
N ALA A 109 -29.97 -23.66 -10.33
CA ALA A 109 -30.49 -22.88 -11.43
C ALA A 109 -31.82 -23.43 -12.03
N ALA A 110 -32.91 -23.23 -11.30
CA ALA A 110 -34.19 -22.89 -11.92
C ALA A 110 -34.57 -21.41 -11.68
N ALA A 111 -33.75 -20.62 -11.04
CA ALA A 111 -33.92 -19.17 -10.87
C ALA A 111 -32.67 -18.47 -11.41
N GLY A 112 -32.86 -17.46 -12.27
CA GLY A 112 -31.78 -16.74 -12.97
C GLY A 112 -30.59 -16.26 -12.08
N PRO A 113 -29.50 -15.77 -12.66
CA PRO A 113 -28.26 -15.52 -11.94
C PRO A 113 -28.51 -14.66 -10.72
N LYS A 114 -28.32 -15.20 -9.52
CA LYS A 114 -28.36 -14.42 -8.29
C LYS A 114 -27.14 -13.50 -8.27
N VAL A 115 -27.40 -12.26 -8.59
CA VAL A 115 -26.45 -11.16 -8.36
C VAL A 115 -26.27 -11.05 -6.86
N VAL A 116 -25.12 -11.48 -6.35
CA VAL A 116 -24.74 -11.22 -4.96
C VAL A 116 -24.36 -9.74 -4.91
N ARG A 117 -25.32 -8.89 -4.59
CA ARG A 117 -24.98 -7.55 -4.14
C ARG A 117 -24.17 -7.69 -2.86
N LEU A 118 -23.00 -7.09 -2.82
CA LEU A 118 -22.32 -6.77 -1.57
C LEU A 118 -23.21 -5.76 -0.83
N SER A 119 -24.31 -6.25 -0.24
CA SER A 119 -25.23 -5.40 0.49
C SER A 119 -24.69 -5.17 1.89
N SER A 120 -24.67 -3.94 2.30
CA SER A 120 -24.27 -3.43 3.61
C SER A 120 -25.24 -3.87 4.72
N SER A 121 -25.32 -5.15 5.03
CA SER A 121 -26.14 -5.60 6.16
C SER A 121 -25.39 -5.77 7.48
N SER A 122 -24.13 -5.38 7.54
CA SER A 122 -23.42 -5.15 8.79
C SER A 122 -22.62 -3.86 8.69
N ALA A 123 -22.53 -3.12 9.80
CA ALA A 123 -21.90 -1.80 9.89
C ALA A 123 -20.42 -1.71 9.46
N ASN A 124 -19.84 -2.79 8.94
CA ASN A 124 -18.44 -2.94 8.55
C ASN A 124 -18.26 -3.37 7.09
N LYS A 125 -19.30 -3.32 6.24
CA LYS A 125 -19.14 -3.72 4.84
C LYS A 125 -18.87 -2.51 3.95
N MET A 126 -17.82 -2.66 3.14
CA MET A 126 -17.35 -1.73 2.15
C MET A 126 -18.40 -1.25 1.19
N GLN A 127 -18.33 0.02 0.86
CA GLN A 127 -18.96 0.57 -0.32
C GLN A 127 -18.02 0.38 -1.51
N LEU A 128 -18.57 0.08 -2.67
CA LEU A 128 -17.83 -0.09 -3.92
C LEU A 128 -17.02 1.17 -4.26
N GLU A 129 -17.48 2.32 -3.80
CA GLU A 129 -16.84 3.63 -3.90
C GLU A 129 -15.47 3.70 -3.19
N ASP A 130 -15.21 2.76 -2.28
CA ASP A 130 -13.92 2.67 -1.56
C ASP A 130 -12.88 1.80 -2.29
N VAL A 131 -13.21 1.20 -3.44
CA VAL A 131 -12.30 0.34 -4.21
C VAL A 131 -11.61 1.14 -5.31
N SER A 132 -10.30 0.94 -5.45
CA SER A 132 -9.49 1.60 -6.46
C SER A 132 -9.88 1.20 -7.88
N ASP A 133 -10.09 2.17 -8.76
CA ASP A 133 -10.30 1.96 -10.18
C ASP A 133 -9.09 1.26 -10.87
N THR A 134 -7.88 1.40 -10.30
CA THR A 134 -6.69 0.69 -10.81
C THR A 134 -6.80 -0.82 -10.71
N LEU A 135 -7.63 -1.36 -9.81
CA LEU A 135 -7.89 -2.79 -9.69
C LEU A 135 -8.71 -3.32 -10.88
N TYR A 136 -9.51 -2.48 -11.52
CA TYR A 136 -10.41 -2.86 -12.61
C TYR A 136 -9.88 -2.46 -13.99
N VAL A 137 -9.04 -1.42 -14.09
CA VAL A 137 -8.52 -0.90 -15.36
C VAL A 137 -7.10 -1.44 -15.61
N ARG A 138 -6.90 -2.74 -15.49
CA ARG A 138 -5.63 -3.33 -15.89
C ARG A 138 -5.58 -3.53 -17.39
N ALA A 139 -4.60 -2.91 -18.02
CA ALA A 139 -4.14 -3.30 -19.35
C ALA A 139 -3.44 -4.65 -19.24
N SER A 140 -4.19 -5.74 -19.19
CA SER A 140 -3.63 -7.07 -19.45
C SER A 140 -3.68 -7.31 -20.96
N LEU A 141 -2.69 -8.03 -21.51
CA LEU A 141 -2.72 -8.46 -22.92
C LEU A 141 -4.03 -9.20 -23.25
N LEU A 142 -4.64 -9.84 -22.26
CA LEU A 142 -5.94 -10.50 -22.38
C LEU A 142 -7.08 -9.48 -22.54
N SER A 143 -7.07 -8.37 -21.82
CA SER A 143 -8.08 -7.32 -21.94
C SER A 143 -7.93 -6.54 -23.24
N ASP A 144 -6.70 -6.33 -23.72
CA ASP A 144 -6.44 -5.70 -25.01
C ASP A 144 -6.78 -6.60 -26.19
N ALA A 145 -6.56 -7.91 -26.07
CA ALA A 145 -6.96 -8.91 -27.08
C ALA A 145 -8.49 -9.07 -27.18
N THR A 146 -9.22 -8.88 -26.09
CA THR A 146 -10.68 -8.96 -26.07
C THR A 146 -11.38 -7.64 -26.42
N ARG A 147 -10.64 -6.53 -26.45
CA ARG A 147 -11.17 -5.18 -26.73
C ARG A 147 -11.30 -4.83 -28.22
N LYS A 148 -10.83 -5.68 -29.13
CA LYS A 148 -11.09 -5.50 -30.57
C LYS A 148 -12.54 -5.86 -30.87
N PRO A 149 -13.35 -4.96 -31.46
CA PRO A 149 -14.69 -5.28 -31.90
C PRO A 149 -14.61 -6.24 -33.09
N GLY A 150 -14.74 -7.52 -32.82
CA GLY A 150 -14.89 -8.57 -33.82
C GLY A 150 -15.89 -9.59 -33.26
N PRO A 151 -16.72 -10.20 -34.10
CA PRO A 151 -17.77 -11.08 -33.63
C PRO A 151 -17.18 -12.33 -32.97
N ILE A 152 -17.53 -12.50 -31.71
CA ILE A 152 -17.48 -13.77 -30.95
C ILE A 152 -16.06 -14.35 -30.75
N ALA A 153 -15.37 -13.89 -29.69
CA ALA A 153 -14.41 -14.75 -29.02
C ALA A 153 -15.19 -15.62 -28.00
N PRO A 154 -15.13 -16.96 -28.08
CA PRO A 154 -15.71 -17.80 -27.02
C PRO A 154 -15.00 -17.48 -25.71
N ALA A 155 -15.75 -17.12 -24.68
CA ALA A 155 -15.24 -17.16 -23.34
C ALA A 155 -14.50 -18.50 -23.18
N LEU A 156 -13.27 -18.48 -22.67
CA LEU A 156 -12.55 -19.69 -22.27
C LEU A 156 -13.33 -20.32 -21.08
N THR A 157 -14.47 -20.91 -21.42
CA THR A 157 -15.19 -21.83 -20.56
C THR A 157 -14.37 -23.10 -20.58
N VAL A 158 -13.74 -23.42 -19.46
CA VAL A 158 -13.18 -24.75 -19.22
C VAL A 158 -14.31 -25.72 -19.54
N SER A 159 -14.07 -26.63 -20.50
CA SER A 159 -15.07 -27.60 -20.90
C SER A 159 -15.69 -28.28 -19.66
N PRO A 160 -17.02 -28.42 -19.58
CA PRO A 160 -17.66 -29.12 -18.48
C PRO A 160 -17.02 -30.49 -18.19
N ALA A 161 -16.54 -31.18 -19.22
CA ALA A 161 -15.82 -32.44 -19.10
C ALA A 161 -14.51 -32.35 -18.30
N ILE A 162 -13.77 -31.27 -18.43
CA ILE A 162 -12.53 -31.04 -17.62
C ILE A 162 -12.90 -30.68 -16.19
N ALA A 163 -13.95 -29.91 -15.98
CA ALA A 163 -14.49 -29.60 -14.65
C ALA A 163 -15.01 -30.86 -13.91
N GLU A 164 -15.65 -31.76 -14.61
CA GLU A 164 -16.09 -33.08 -14.05
C GLU A 164 -14.92 -34.03 -13.79
N LEU A 165 -13.93 -34.06 -14.67
CA LEU A 165 -12.71 -34.86 -14.47
C LEU A 165 -11.93 -34.43 -13.23
N ILE A 166 -11.89 -33.11 -12.96
CA ILE A 166 -11.28 -32.55 -11.77
C ILE A 166 -12.14 -32.84 -10.53
N ARG A 167 -13.47 -32.71 -10.61
CA ARG A 167 -14.39 -33.07 -9.53
C ARG A 167 -14.32 -34.55 -9.15
N GLY A 168 -14.30 -35.46 -10.10
CA GLY A 168 -14.28 -36.92 -9.84
C GLY A 168 -13.02 -37.45 -9.20
N LYS A 169 -11.93 -36.64 -9.10
CA LYS A 169 -10.70 -37.02 -8.41
C LYS A 169 -10.50 -36.39 -7.03
N ILE A 170 -11.43 -35.52 -6.60
CA ILE A 170 -11.28 -34.74 -5.35
C ILE A 170 -12.47 -34.98 -4.43
N ASP A 171 -13.03 -36.19 -4.40
CA ASP A 171 -13.87 -36.65 -3.30
C ASP A 171 -13.02 -36.94 -2.05
N ARG A 172 -12.35 -35.86 -1.54
CA ARG A 172 -11.83 -35.84 -0.19
C ARG A 172 -12.90 -35.18 0.69
N ALA A 173 -13.19 -35.85 1.81
CA ALA A 173 -14.05 -35.36 2.87
C ALA A 173 -13.88 -33.85 3.09
N PRO A 174 -15.00 -33.11 3.30
CA PRO A 174 -14.93 -31.66 3.50
C PRO A 174 -13.93 -31.37 4.63
N ARG A 175 -12.82 -30.70 4.30
CA ARG A 175 -11.94 -30.16 5.33
C ARG A 175 -12.78 -29.21 6.18
N PRO A 176 -12.68 -29.30 7.52
CA PRO A 176 -13.34 -28.35 8.37
C PRO A 176 -12.95 -26.95 7.90
N PRO A 177 -13.86 -25.95 7.94
CA PRO A 177 -13.58 -24.59 7.53
C PRO A 177 -12.29 -24.16 8.24
N ARG A 178 -11.31 -23.63 7.48
CA ARG A 178 -10.06 -23.11 8.03
C ARG A 178 -10.42 -22.13 9.13
N GLN A 179 -10.30 -22.59 10.37
CA GLN A 179 -10.51 -21.76 11.55
C GLN A 179 -9.32 -20.81 11.68
N ALA A 180 -9.65 -19.55 11.82
CA ALA A 180 -8.82 -18.39 12.09
C ALA A 180 -8.17 -17.73 10.85
N PRO A 181 -8.17 -16.39 10.81
CA PRO A 181 -7.46 -15.63 9.79
C PRO A 181 -5.97 -15.99 9.84
N CYS A 182 -5.42 -16.40 8.69
CA CYS A 182 -4.00 -16.65 8.57
C CYS A 182 -3.23 -15.38 8.90
N TRP A 183 -2.32 -15.45 9.86
CA TRP A 183 -1.49 -14.34 10.29
C TRP A 183 -0.48 -13.89 9.23
N SER A 184 -0.08 -14.81 8.39
CA SER A 184 0.71 -14.64 7.17
C SER A 184 0.47 -15.86 6.29
N ASP A 185 0.95 -15.84 5.06
CA ASP A 185 0.95 -17.04 4.22
C ASP A 185 1.91 -18.14 4.74
N CYS A 186 2.57 -17.90 5.88
CA CYS A 186 3.49 -18.82 6.53
C CYS A 186 2.83 -19.66 7.62
N ASP A 187 3.02 -20.98 7.57
CA ASP A 187 2.50 -21.95 8.54
C ASP A 187 3.48 -22.26 9.68
N CYS A 188 4.53 -21.46 9.90
CA CYS A 188 5.48 -21.72 10.97
C CYS A 188 4.87 -21.50 12.37
N LYS A 189 5.43 -22.18 13.39
CA LYS A 189 4.91 -22.09 14.78
C LYS A 189 4.79 -20.68 15.30
N MET A 190 5.69 -19.76 14.91
CA MET A 190 5.65 -18.36 15.34
C MET A 190 4.47 -17.62 14.72
N CYS A 191 4.28 -17.71 13.40
CA CYS A 191 3.14 -17.11 12.73
C CYS A 191 1.81 -17.70 13.23
N HIS A 192 1.79 -19.01 13.48
CA HIS A 192 0.63 -19.68 14.04
C HIS A 192 0.30 -19.21 15.47
N SER A 193 1.30 -19.07 16.35
CA SER A 193 1.10 -18.58 17.71
C SER A 193 0.57 -17.15 17.75
N TRP A 194 0.94 -16.33 16.79
CA TRP A 194 0.43 -14.97 16.68
C TRP A 194 -1.03 -14.94 16.20
N SER A 195 -1.44 -15.84 15.30
CA SER A 195 -2.82 -15.89 14.82
C SER A 195 -3.82 -16.37 15.88
N THR A 196 -3.39 -17.24 16.79
CA THR A 196 -4.27 -17.77 17.86
C THR A 196 -4.57 -16.76 18.98
N GLY A 197 -3.73 -15.73 19.16
CA GLY A 197 -3.91 -14.66 20.17
C GLY A 197 -4.65 -13.42 19.67
N SER A 198 -4.88 -13.29 18.38
CA SER A 198 -5.43 -12.09 17.75
C SER A 198 -6.97 -12.13 17.78
N ARG A 199 -7.59 -11.19 18.50
CA ARG A 199 -9.01 -10.92 18.30
C ARG A 199 -9.21 -10.30 16.93
N ALA A 200 -9.94 -10.95 16.04
CA ALA A 200 -10.18 -10.48 14.65
C ALA A 200 -10.77 -9.05 14.57
N SER A 201 -11.27 -8.53 15.66
CA SER A 201 -11.92 -7.22 15.75
C SER A 201 -11.00 -6.05 16.15
N HIS A 202 -9.73 -6.30 16.48
CA HIS A 202 -8.80 -5.27 16.95
C HIS A 202 -7.41 -5.44 16.33
N LEU A 203 -6.75 -4.31 16.08
CA LEU A 203 -5.35 -4.28 15.68
C LEU A 203 -4.45 -4.67 16.86
N TYR A 204 -3.27 -5.17 16.53
CA TYR A 204 -2.18 -5.22 17.49
C TYR A 204 -1.65 -3.81 17.74
N VAL A 205 -1.54 -3.45 19.02
CA VAL A 205 -1.02 -2.15 19.46
C VAL A 205 0.05 -2.40 20.50
N HIS A 206 1.28 -1.99 20.19
CA HIS A 206 2.32 -1.89 21.21
C HIS A 206 2.11 -0.61 21.99
N VAL A 207 1.98 -0.73 23.32
CA VAL A 207 1.75 0.41 24.20
C VAL A 207 2.95 0.57 25.11
N GLN A 208 3.61 1.71 25.01
CA GLN A 208 4.59 2.15 26.01
C GLN A 208 3.91 3.22 26.87
N ALA A 209 3.55 2.82 28.08
CA ALA A 209 2.96 3.72 29.06
C ALA A 209 4.02 4.28 29.99
N PRO A 210 3.87 5.53 30.46
CA PRO A 210 4.66 6.06 31.56
C PRO A 210 4.55 5.18 32.81
N PRO A 211 5.52 5.24 33.75
CA PRO A 211 5.39 4.63 35.06
C PRO A 211 4.10 5.09 35.73
N PRO A 212 3.49 4.28 36.63
CA PRO A 212 2.30 4.67 37.37
C PRO A 212 2.63 5.85 38.30
N SER A 213 2.46 7.04 37.79
CA SER A 213 2.47 8.30 38.53
C SER A 213 1.04 8.83 38.61
N PRO A 214 0.69 9.69 39.62
CA PRO A 214 -0.64 10.29 39.64
C PRO A 214 -0.91 10.88 38.23
N PRO A 215 -2.18 10.88 37.75
CA PRO A 215 -2.54 11.24 36.41
C PRO A 215 -2.32 12.74 36.15
N ALA A 216 -1.07 13.16 36.15
CA ALA A 216 -0.64 14.31 35.39
C ALA A 216 -0.99 13.97 33.93
N GLU A 217 -1.68 14.84 33.24
CA GLU A 217 -2.24 14.69 31.91
C GLU A 217 -1.25 14.03 30.94
N GLN A 218 -1.33 12.70 30.85
CA GLN A 218 -0.50 11.93 29.93
C GLN A 218 -0.98 12.21 28.51
N GLU A 219 -0.12 12.80 27.72
CA GLU A 219 -0.40 13.04 26.31
C GLU A 219 -0.20 11.75 25.50
N ALA A 220 -1.09 11.51 24.54
CA ALA A 220 -1.06 10.33 23.71
C ALA A 220 -0.33 10.60 22.39
N VAL A 221 0.48 9.63 21.93
CA VAL A 221 1.13 9.66 20.62
C VAL A 221 0.83 8.37 19.86
N VAL A 222 0.28 8.49 18.66
CA VAL A 222 -0.07 7.36 17.79
C VAL A 222 0.94 7.27 16.65
N PHE A 223 1.63 6.14 16.55
CA PHE A 223 2.61 5.85 15.51
C PHE A 223 2.05 4.89 14.47
N ILE A 224 2.07 5.30 13.20
CA ILE A 224 1.52 4.56 12.07
C ILE A 224 2.66 4.24 11.10
N HIS A 225 2.89 2.96 10.84
CA HIS A 225 3.96 2.50 9.94
C HIS A 225 3.56 2.60 8.46
N GLY A 226 4.55 2.39 7.56
CA GLY A 226 4.37 2.37 6.12
C GLY A 226 3.92 1.02 5.54
N PHE A 227 3.93 0.92 4.21
CA PHE A 227 3.59 -0.29 3.47
C PHE A 227 4.56 -1.43 3.79
N ILE A 228 4.04 -2.66 3.95
CA ILE A 228 4.81 -3.87 4.28
C ILE A 228 5.80 -3.63 5.44
N SER A 229 5.31 -3.04 6.51
CA SER A 229 6.02 -2.74 7.74
C SER A 229 5.18 -3.14 8.95
N SER A 230 5.59 -2.76 10.15
CA SER A 230 4.86 -3.02 11.40
C SER A 230 5.26 -2.02 12.49
N SER A 231 4.60 -2.09 13.65
CA SER A 231 4.95 -1.31 14.86
C SER A 231 6.40 -1.48 15.29
N VAL A 232 7.03 -2.61 14.91
CA VAL A 232 8.43 -2.91 15.22
C VAL A 232 9.38 -1.87 14.61
N PHE A 233 9.00 -1.23 13.49
CA PHE A 233 9.75 -0.11 12.94
C PHE A 233 9.97 1.00 13.99
N TRP A 234 8.97 1.31 14.79
CA TRP A 234 9.04 2.34 15.82
C TRP A 234 9.63 1.84 17.13
N THR A 235 9.25 0.62 17.55
CA THR A 235 9.67 0.08 18.85
C THR A 235 11.14 -0.33 18.89
N GLU A 236 11.73 -0.70 17.75
CA GLU A 236 13.15 -1.05 17.64
C GLU A 236 14.04 0.14 17.24
N THR A 237 13.46 1.29 16.91
CA THR A 237 14.22 2.47 16.48
C THR A 237 14.02 3.66 17.44
N VAL A 238 12.88 4.34 17.32
CA VAL A 238 12.64 5.62 17.98
C VAL A 238 12.33 5.46 19.47
N PHE A 239 11.57 4.44 19.85
CA PHE A 239 11.13 4.27 21.24
C PHE A 239 12.28 4.15 22.24
N PRO A 240 13.34 3.35 21.97
CA PRO A 240 14.51 3.30 22.85
C PRO A 240 15.31 4.62 22.92
N ALA A 241 15.13 5.50 21.93
CA ALA A 241 15.90 6.74 21.81
C ALA A 241 15.25 7.95 22.51
N PHE A 242 13.97 7.84 22.93
CA PHE A 242 13.31 8.92 23.65
C PHE A 242 13.97 9.20 25.01
N SER A 243 13.97 10.46 25.40
CA SER A 243 14.45 10.89 26.71
C SER A 243 13.59 10.32 27.85
N PRO A 244 14.11 10.18 29.08
CA PRO A 244 13.32 9.80 30.24
C PRO A 244 12.10 10.71 30.43
N ALA A 245 12.27 12.03 30.29
CA ALA A 245 11.18 13.00 30.41
C ALA A 245 10.06 12.77 29.40
N ALA A 246 10.38 12.39 28.15
CA ALA A 246 9.38 12.07 27.16
C ALA A 246 8.66 10.75 27.48
N ARG A 247 9.38 9.74 27.97
CA ARG A 247 8.77 8.46 28.38
C ARG A 247 7.84 8.61 29.58
N ASP A 248 8.11 9.56 30.47
CA ASP A 248 7.29 9.84 31.65
C ASP A 248 6.05 10.69 31.33
N ARG A 249 6.11 11.47 30.23
CA ARG A 249 5.03 12.37 29.81
C ARG A 249 4.10 11.75 28.78
N TYR A 250 4.65 11.05 27.78
CA TYR A 250 3.90 10.60 26.62
C TYR A 250 3.58 9.10 26.67
N ARG A 251 2.30 8.78 26.47
CA ARG A 251 1.83 7.42 26.27
C ARG A 251 1.87 7.12 24.77
N MET A 252 2.72 6.20 24.38
CA MET A 252 3.00 5.91 22.95
C MET A 252 2.30 4.65 22.50
N PHE A 253 1.63 4.72 21.35
CA PHE A 253 0.88 3.64 20.73
C PHE A 253 1.46 3.36 19.35
N ALA A 254 2.20 2.28 19.15
CA ALA A 254 2.63 1.85 17.83
C ALA A 254 1.71 0.75 17.32
N VAL A 255 1.05 1.01 16.20
CA VAL A 255 -0.02 0.18 15.64
C VAL A 255 0.53 -0.69 14.52
N ASP A 256 0.18 -1.99 14.50
CA ASP A 256 0.27 -2.78 13.28
C ASP A 256 -1.00 -2.57 12.48
N LEU A 257 -0.89 -2.10 11.24
CA LEU A 257 -2.03 -1.86 10.37
C LEU A 257 -2.76 -3.16 10.01
N LEU A 258 -4.03 -3.08 9.66
CA LEU A 258 -4.81 -4.20 9.17
C LEU A 258 -4.07 -4.88 8.00
N GLY A 259 -3.89 -6.19 8.06
CA GLY A 259 -3.16 -6.95 7.05
C GLY A 259 -1.65 -7.07 7.26
N PHE A 260 -1.07 -6.35 8.25
CA PHE A 260 0.38 -6.33 8.48
C PHE A 260 0.74 -6.70 9.93
N GLY A 261 2.02 -7.03 10.11
CA GLY A 261 2.58 -7.34 11.42
C GLY A 261 1.74 -8.37 12.19
N ARG A 262 1.32 -8.06 13.40
CA ARG A 262 0.51 -8.89 14.31
C ARG A 262 -0.98 -8.59 14.25
N SER A 263 -1.42 -7.75 13.31
CA SER A 263 -2.83 -7.42 13.13
C SER A 263 -3.58 -8.45 12.29
N PRO A 264 -4.92 -8.53 12.38
CA PRO A 264 -5.73 -9.44 11.59
C PRO A 264 -5.50 -9.29 10.09
N LYS A 265 -5.64 -10.42 9.36
CA LYS A 265 -5.48 -10.48 7.89
C LYS A 265 -6.67 -11.19 7.26
N PRO A 266 -7.88 -10.61 7.35
CA PRO A 266 -9.08 -11.22 6.79
C PRO A 266 -8.94 -11.42 5.27
N ALA A 267 -9.36 -12.59 4.77
CA ALA A 267 -9.26 -12.92 3.36
C ALA A 267 -10.34 -12.23 2.51
N ASP A 268 -11.42 -11.77 3.15
CA ASP A 268 -12.60 -11.13 2.55
C ASP A 268 -12.58 -9.61 2.66
N SER A 269 -11.54 -9.01 3.23
CA SER A 269 -11.32 -7.57 3.29
C SER A 269 -10.69 -7.04 2.00
N LEU A 270 -11.09 -5.84 1.59
CA LEU A 270 -10.42 -5.08 0.52
C LEU A 270 -9.43 -4.05 1.08
N TYR A 271 -9.22 -4.01 2.37
CA TYR A 271 -8.21 -3.14 3.01
C TYR A 271 -8.34 -1.68 2.59
N THR A 272 -9.55 -1.18 2.58
CA THR A 272 -9.86 0.21 2.22
C THR A 272 -9.41 1.20 3.29
N LEU A 273 -9.37 2.48 2.93
CA LEU A 273 -9.08 3.56 3.86
C LEU A 273 -10.03 3.52 5.06
N ARG A 274 -11.33 3.28 4.81
CA ARG A 274 -12.36 3.19 5.86
C ARG A 274 -12.07 2.05 6.84
N GLU A 275 -11.79 0.85 6.33
CA GLU A 275 -11.49 -0.30 7.21
C GLU A 275 -10.25 -0.05 8.07
N HIS A 276 -9.19 0.51 7.49
CA HIS A 276 -7.99 0.89 8.25
C HIS A 276 -8.30 1.91 9.34
N LEU A 277 -9.06 2.97 9.01
CA LEU A 277 -9.42 4.01 9.99
C LEU A 277 -10.29 3.47 11.11
N GLU A 278 -11.35 2.73 10.79
CA GLU A 278 -12.25 2.11 11.79
C GLU A 278 -11.49 1.16 12.71
N MET A 279 -10.53 0.42 12.19
CA MET A 279 -9.70 -0.47 13.00
C MET A 279 -8.76 0.31 13.92
N ILE A 280 -8.13 1.40 13.45
CA ILE A 280 -7.31 2.29 14.30
C ILE A 280 -8.18 2.93 15.39
N GLU A 281 -9.33 3.47 15.03
CA GLU A 281 -10.28 4.08 15.97
C GLU A 281 -10.68 3.10 17.07
N ARG A 282 -11.14 1.92 16.70
CA ARG A 282 -11.57 0.88 17.63
C ARG A 282 -10.44 0.40 18.52
N SER A 283 -9.25 0.21 17.97
CA SER A 283 -8.12 -0.40 18.67
C SER A 283 -7.34 0.57 19.54
N VAL A 284 -7.33 1.86 19.19
CA VAL A 284 -6.55 2.90 19.86
C VAL A 284 -7.47 3.97 20.44
N LEU A 285 -8.14 4.76 19.60
CA LEU A 285 -8.83 5.96 20.06
C LEU A 285 -9.96 5.63 21.05
N HIS A 286 -10.85 4.73 20.68
CA HIS A 286 -11.99 4.36 21.52
C HIS A 286 -11.56 3.47 22.69
N ARG A 287 -10.67 2.49 22.45
CA ARG A 287 -10.22 1.58 23.50
C ARG A 287 -9.52 2.29 24.64
N TYR A 288 -8.69 3.28 24.35
CA TYR A 288 -7.94 4.05 25.35
C TYR A 288 -8.57 5.40 25.66
N ARG A 289 -9.76 5.69 25.07
CA ARG A 289 -10.54 6.93 25.28
C ARG A 289 -9.71 8.19 25.05
N LEU A 290 -8.93 8.21 23.96
CA LEU A 290 -8.07 9.34 23.64
C LEU A 290 -8.91 10.55 23.24
N LYS A 291 -8.83 11.64 24.01
CA LYS A 291 -9.50 12.92 23.75
C LYS A 291 -8.65 13.82 22.85
N SER A 292 -7.34 13.76 23.03
CA SER A 292 -6.35 14.46 22.18
C SER A 292 -5.10 13.60 22.01
N PHE A 293 -4.43 13.73 20.87
CA PHE A 293 -3.26 12.94 20.57
C PHE A 293 -2.36 13.58 19.48
N HIS A 294 -1.10 13.20 19.49
CA HIS A 294 -0.15 13.44 18.40
C HIS A 294 -0.16 12.27 17.44
N VAL A 295 0.11 12.52 16.16
CA VAL A 295 0.24 11.46 15.14
C VAL A 295 1.60 11.54 14.49
N VAL A 296 2.30 10.40 14.43
CA VAL A 296 3.55 10.21 13.70
C VAL A 296 3.36 9.10 12.68
N ALA A 297 3.57 9.40 11.41
CA ALA A 297 3.27 8.45 10.36
C ALA A 297 4.35 8.41 9.27
N HIS A 298 4.66 7.21 8.78
CA HIS A 298 5.64 6.98 7.75
C HIS A 298 4.98 6.51 6.45
N SER A 299 5.40 7.09 5.32
CA SER A 299 5.03 6.62 3.98
C SER A 299 3.51 6.48 3.82
N LEU A 300 3.00 5.31 3.44
CA LEU A 300 1.57 4.98 3.35
C LEU A 300 0.78 5.39 4.60
N GLY A 301 1.36 5.25 5.79
CA GLY A 301 0.76 5.68 7.05
C GLY A 301 0.40 7.16 7.07
N SER A 302 1.09 8.00 6.29
CA SER A 302 0.80 9.44 6.17
C SER A 302 -0.59 9.71 5.56
N VAL A 303 -1.06 8.85 4.67
CA VAL A 303 -2.43 8.95 4.09
C VAL A 303 -3.46 8.72 5.19
N LEU A 304 -3.24 7.70 6.03
CA LEU A 304 -4.10 7.38 7.16
C LEU A 304 -4.08 8.48 8.22
N ALA A 305 -2.90 9.03 8.51
CA ALA A 305 -2.72 10.11 9.46
C ALA A 305 -3.44 11.40 9.03
N LEU A 306 -3.38 11.75 7.75
CA LEU A 306 -4.13 12.89 7.18
C LEU A 306 -5.64 12.66 7.29
N ALA A 307 -6.11 11.47 6.94
CA ALA A 307 -7.53 11.15 7.04
C ALA A 307 -8.03 11.16 8.50
N LEU A 308 -7.21 10.69 9.47
CA LEU A 308 -7.50 10.81 10.90
C LEU A 308 -7.55 12.27 11.35
N ALA A 309 -6.59 13.10 10.91
CA ALA A 309 -6.55 14.52 11.28
C ALA A 309 -7.79 15.26 10.78
N VAL A 310 -8.22 14.98 9.54
CA VAL A 310 -9.45 15.56 8.97
C VAL A 310 -10.70 15.08 9.72
N LYS A 311 -10.74 13.82 10.14
CA LYS A 311 -11.88 13.24 10.87
C LYS A 311 -11.96 13.71 12.32
N TYR A 312 -10.82 14.05 12.95
CA TYR A 312 -10.69 14.44 14.35
C TYR A 312 -9.93 15.78 14.49
N PRO A 313 -10.43 16.87 13.90
CA PRO A 313 -9.71 18.14 13.79
C PRO A 313 -9.34 18.72 15.17
N ASP A 314 -10.21 18.59 16.16
CA ASP A 314 -10.02 19.12 17.52
C ASP A 314 -9.18 18.21 18.43
N ALA A 315 -8.98 16.94 18.03
CA ALA A 315 -8.26 15.97 18.84
C ALA A 315 -6.78 15.86 18.45
N VAL A 316 -6.41 16.20 17.21
CA VAL A 316 -5.03 16.08 16.73
C VAL A 316 -4.23 17.32 17.12
N ARG A 317 -3.25 17.13 18.03
CA ARG A 317 -2.36 18.19 18.54
C ARG A 317 -1.20 18.47 17.60
N SER A 318 -0.61 17.44 17.03
CA SER A 318 0.40 17.58 15.99
C SER A 318 0.34 16.44 14.99
N LEU A 319 0.75 16.72 13.78
CA LEU A 319 0.81 15.80 12.65
C LEU A 319 2.23 15.77 12.11
N THR A 320 2.92 14.65 12.29
CA THR A 320 4.27 14.43 11.79
C THR A 320 4.24 13.38 10.68
N LEU A 321 4.59 13.77 9.45
CA LEU A 321 4.56 12.91 8.28
C LEU A 321 5.99 12.70 7.74
N LEU A 322 6.37 11.45 7.56
CA LEU A 322 7.66 11.05 7.02
C LEU A 322 7.45 10.47 5.63
N ALA A 323 8.10 11.06 4.64
CA ALA A 323 8.00 10.67 3.23
C ALA A 323 6.54 10.41 2.78
N PRO A 324 5.64 11.41 2.89
CA PRO A 324 4.23 11.26 2.51
C PRO A 324 4.11 11.06 0.98
N PRO A 325 3.29 10.08 0.52
CA PRO A 325 3.14 9.75 -0.90
C PRO A 325 2.19 10.71 -1.61
N TYR A 326 2.48 11.99 -1.62
CA TYR A 326 1.65 13.00 -2.26
C TYR A 326 2.17 13.36 -3.65
N PHE A 327 1.39 12.99 -4.66
CA PHE A 327 1.63 13.37 -6.05
C PHE A 327 0.53 14.34 -6.49
N PRO A 328 0.85 15.64 -6.66
CA PRO A 328 -0.10 16.59 -7.21
C PRO A 328 -0.61 16.10 -8.57
N VAL A 329 -1.91 15.91 -8.68
CA VAL A 329 -2.55 15.45 -9.93
C VAL A 329 -2.89 16.68 -10.76
N PRO A 330 -2.37 16.79 -12.00
CA PRO A 330 -2.76 17.87 -12.92
C PRO A 330 -4.25 17.80 -13.27
N GLU A 331 -4.86 18.94 -13.60
CA GLU A 331 -6.29 19.00 -13.94
C GLU A 331 -6.63 18.10 -15.13
N GLU A 332 -5.73 17.98 -16.10
CA GLU A 332 -5.89 17.13 -17.29
C GLU A 332 -5.94 15.63 -16.95
N GLU A 333 -5.32 15.23 -15.83
CA GLU A 333 -5.27 13.85 -15.35
C GLU A 333 -6.30 13.57 -14.22
N ALA A 334 -7.16 14.56 -13.88
CA ALA A 334 -8.11 14.45 -12.78
C ALA A 334 -9.06 13.24 -12.94
N GLY A 335 -9.49 12.94 -14.17
CA GLY A 335 -10.33 11.78 -14.48
C GLY A 335 -9.64 10.43 -14.33
N ALA A 336 -8.30 10.40 -14.24
CA ALA A 336 -7.48 9.21 -14.09
C ALA A 336 -6.47 9.34 -12.93
N ALA A 337 -6.84 10.09 -11.90
CA ALA A 337 -5.97 10.47 -10.77
C ALA A 337 -5.29 9.26 -10.11
N THR A 338 -6.04 8.18 -9.88
CA THR A 338 -5.54 6.96 -9.27
C THR A 338 -4.48 6.29 -10.15
N GLN A 339 -4.71 6.24 -11.46
CA GLN A 339 -3.73 5.69 -12.41
C GLN A 339 -2.50 6.59 -12.53
N TYR A 340 -2.68 7.91 -12.46
CA TYR A 340 -1.57 8.86 -12.43
C TYR A 340 -0.66 8.59 -11.23
N VAL A 341 -1.23 8.46 -10.04
CA VAL A 341 -0.48 8.15 -8.82
C VAL A 341 0.20 6.78 -8.94
N MET A 342 -0.52 5.76 -9.41
CA MET A 342 0.05 4.41 -9.60
C MET A 342 1.28 4.40 -10.51
N ARG A 343 1.25 5.15 -11.63
CA ARG A 343 2.41 5.28 -12.53
C ARG A 343 3.60 5.98 -11.88
N ARG A 344 3.36 6.84 -10.91
CA ARG A 344 4.42 7.55 -10.15
C ARG A 344 5.00 6.68 -9.05
N VAL A 345 4.17 5.96 -8.31
CA VAL A 345 4.58 5.00 -7.28
C VAL A 345 5.30 3.80 -7.89
N ALA A 346 4.87 3.35 -9.07
CA ALA A 346 5.35 2.14 -9.73
C ALA A 346 5.68 2.39 -11.21
N PRO A 347 6.79 3.04 -11.53
CA PRO A 347 7.08 3.54 -12.88
C PRO A 347 7.47 2.48 -13.92
N ARG A 348 7.39 1.17 -13.60
CA ARG A 348 7.78 0.04 -14.47
C ARG A 348 9.24 0.15 -14.94
N ARG A 349 10.16 0.29 -13.97
CA ARG A 349 11.61 0.36 -14.18
C ARG A 349 12.29 -0.77 -13.42
N VAL A 350 13.32 -1.35 -14.03
CA VAL A 350 14.15 -2.38 -13.37
C VAL A 350 15.17 -1.79 -12.41
N TRP A 351 15.50 -0.52 -12.59
CA TRP A 351 16.43 0.20 -11.73
C TRP A 351 15.85 1.56 -11.32
N PRO A 352 15.97 1.95 -10.05
CA PRO A 352 16.59 1.21 -8.95
C PRO A 352 15.75 -0.03 -8.49
N PRO A 353 16.36 -0.99 -7.75
CA PRO A 353 15.67 -2.23 -7.36
C PRO A 353 14.38 -2.01 -6.57
N ILE A 354 14.29 -0.96 -5.75
CA ILE A 354 13.09 -0.63 -5.00
C ILE A 354 11.93 -0.22 -5.93
N ALA A 355 12.22 0.50 -7.02
CA ALA A 355 11.23 0.85 -8.03
C ALA A 355 10.75 -0.38 -8.81
N PHE A 356 11.65 -1.35 -9.06
CA PHE A 356 11.29 -2.64 -9.62
C PHE A 356 10.35 -3.40 -8.69
N GLY A 357 10.67 -3.49 -7.40
CA GLY A 357 9.82 -4.12 -6.39
C GLY A 357 8.43 -3.47 -6.30
N ALA A 358 8.35 -2.15 -6.29
CA ALA A 358 7.10 -1.40 -6.34
C ALA A 358 6.29 -1.71 -7.60
N SER A 359 6.98 -1.76 -8.76
CA SER A 359 6.33 -2.10 -10.03
C SER A 359 5.80 -3.53 -10.05
N MET A 360 6.55 -4.49 -9.49
CA MET A 360 6.08 -5.87 -9.32
C MET A 360 4.83 -5.94 -8.46
N ALA A 361 4.82 -5.25 -7.33
CA ALA A 361 3.69 -5.24 -6.40
C ALA A 361 2.45 -4.53 -6.98
N CYS A 362 2.62 -3.47 -7.79
CA CYS A 362 1.50 -2.69 -8.34
C CYS A 362 0.89 -3.29 -9.60
N TRP A 363 1.73 -3.83 -10.51
CA TRP A 363 1.26 -4.19 -11.85
C TRP A 363 0.93 -5.67 -12.04
N TYR A 364 1.50 -6.57 -11.20
CA TYR A 364 1.49 -8.01 -11.43
C TYR A 364 0.90 -8.78 -10.24
N GLU A 365 -0.41 -9.00 -10.28
CA GLU A 365 -1.15 -9.66 -9.19
C GLU A 365 -0.66 -11.09 -8.94
N HIS A 366 -0.56 -11.87 -10.02
CA HIS A 366 -0.26 -13.31 -9.90
C HIS A 366 1.22 -13.58 -9.69
N VAL A 367 2.10 -12.76 -10.29
CA VAL A 367 3.53 -12.79 -10.00
C VAL A 367 3.78 -12.39 -8.54
N SER A 368 3.15 -11.32 -8.07
CA SER A 368 3.24 -10.90 -6.66
C SER A 368 2.70 -11.98 -5.72
N ARG A 369 1.58 -12.62 -6.05
CA ARG A 369 1.04 -13.76 -5.30
C ARG A 369 2.03 -14.90 -5.22
N THR A 370 2.68 -15.24 -6.33
CA THR A 370 3.71 -16.29 -6.38
C THR A 370 4.92 -15.94 -5.50
N ILE A 371 5.38 -14.68 -5.53
CA ILE A 371 6.47 -14.21 -4.69
C ILE A 371 6.07 -14.29 -3.21
N CYS A 372 4.90 -13.82 -2.82
CA CYS A 372 4.44 -13.90 -1.44
C CYS A 372 4.32 -15.35 -0.96
N LEU A 373 3.74 -16.24 -1.75
CA LEU A 373 3.58 -17.66 -1.40
C LEU A 373 4.92 -18.41 -1.30
N THR A 374 5.94 -18.02 -2.09
CA THR A 374 7.27 -18.64 -2.04
C THR A 374 8.15 -18.07 -0.94
N ILE A 375 8.19 -16.75 -0.80
CA ILE A 375 9.06 -16.07 0.17
C ILE A 375 8.42 -16.05 1.54
N CYS A 376 7.20 -15.52 1.67
CA CYS A 376 6.56 -15.34 2.98
C CYS A 376 6.21 -16.67 3.63
N ARG A 377 5.81 -17.68 2.86
CA ARG A 377 5.56 -19.03 3.38
C ARG A 377 6.79 -19.67 4.03
N HIS A 378 7.97 -19.36 3.53
CA HIS A 378 9.24 -19.89 4.00
C HIS A 378 10.14 -18.82 4.64
N HIS A 379 9.56 -17.86 5.33
CA HIS A 379 10.28 -16.67 5.81
C HIS A 379 11.53 -17.01 6.65
N ARG A 380 11.56 -18.10 7.40
CA ARG A 380 12.76 -18.53 8.17
C ARG A 380 13.94 -18.86 7.30
N VAL A 381 13.70 -19.51 6.15
CA VAL A 381 14.75 -19.85 5.17
C VAL A 381 15.29 -18.57 4.56
N TRP A 382 14.39 -17.72 4.11
CA TRP A 382 14.73 -16.44 3.49
C TRP A 382 15.40 -15.48 4.47
N ASN A 383 14.95 -15.42 5.74
CA ASN A 383 15.62 -14.63 6.77
C ASN A 383 17.08 -15.07 6.96
N ARG A 384 17.36 -16.37 7.01
CA ARG A 384 18.75 -16.89 7.06
C ARG A 384 19.53 -16.48 5.82
N LEU A 385 18.95 -16.68 4.63
CA LEU A 385 19.58 -16.34 3.36
C LEU A 385 19.90 -14.84 3.27
N PHE A 386 18.94 -13.98 3.58
CA PHE A 386 19.15 -12.52 3.59
C PHE A 386 20.22 -12.10 4.60
N ARG A 387 20.26 -12.69 5.79
CA ARG A 387 21.33 -12.44 6.76
C ARG A 387 22.71 -12.79 6.20
N ILE A 388 22.82 -13.92 5.52
CA ILE A 388 24.09 -14.35 4.90
C ILE A 388 24.46 -13.38 3.77
N LEU A 389 23.54 -13.10 2.84
CA LEU A 389 23.77 -12.23 1.68
C LEU A 389 24.12 -10.81 2.10
N THR A 390 23.46 -10.26 3.11
CA THR A 390 23.69 -8.90 3.60
C THR A 390 24.81 -8.83 4.64
N ARG A 391 25.47 -9.96 4.95
CA ARG A 391 26.48 -10.07 6.02
C ARG A 391 25.97 -9.47 7.35
N ASN A 392 24.72 -9.75 7.72
CA ASN A 392 24.02 -9.20 8.89
C ASN A 392 23.92 -7.65 8.94
N ARG A 393 24.05 -6.96 7.81
CA ARG A 393 23.92 -5.49 7.75
C ARG A 393 22.48 -5.02 7.79
N MET A 394 21.52 -5.83 7.30
CA MET A 394 20.09 -5.52 7.44
C MET A 394 19.60 -5.88 8.84
N ARG A 395 18.90 -4.94 9.47
CA ARG A 395 18.28 -5.22 10.78
C ARG A 395 17.18 -6.27 10.62
N THR A 396 17.19 -7.28 11.48
CA THR A 396 16.29 -8.45 11.42
C THR A 396 14.82 -8.05 11.39
N PHE A 397 14.43 -7.04 12.17
CA PHE A 397 13.03 -6.61 12.25
C PHE A 397 12.46 -6.09 10.93
N LEU A 398 13.29 -5.48 10.06
CA LEU A 398 12.83 -5.02 8.74
C LEU A 398 12.45 -6.21 7.85
N ILE A 399 13.23 -7.29 7.91
CA ILE A 399 12.98 -8.50 7.14
C ILE A 399 11.73 -9.22 7.68
N GLU A 400 11.59 -9.32 9.00
CA GLU A 400 10.43 -9.95 9.64
C GLU A 400 9.14 -9.18 9.34
N ALA A 401 9.16 -7.86 9.44
CA ALA A 401 8.03 -7.01 9.09
C ALA A 401 7.61 -7.17 7.63
N PHE A 402 8.61 -7.20 6.71
CA PHE A 402 8.37 -7.44 5.29
C PHE A 402 7.65 -8.76 5.03
N MET A 403 7.95 -9.82 5.78
CA MET A 403 7.38 -11.15 5.57
C MET A 403 6.04 -11.39 6.30
N CYS A 404 5.65 -10.51 7.21
CA CYS A 404 4.44 -10.67 8.04
C CYS A 404 3.21 -10.01 7.42
N HIS A 405 2.84 -10.41 6.21
CA HIS A 405 1.62 -10.00 5.50
C HIS A 405 1.04 -11.17 4.70
N THR A 406 -0.20 -11.03 4.21
CA THR A 406 -0.75 -11.90 3.17
C THR A 406 -0.70 -11.17 1.83
N HIS A 407 -0.64 -11.91 0.74
CA HIS A 407 -0.69 -11.31 -0.60
C HIS A 407 -1.92 -10.43 -0.77
N ASN A 408 -3.10 -10.93 -0.35
CA ASN A 408 -4.35 -10.18 -0.43
C ASN A 408 -4.27 -8.83 0.31
N ALA A 409 -3.72 -8.84 1.54
CA ALA A 409 -3.54 -7.62 2.33
C ALA A 409 -2.61 -6.61 1.63
N ALA A 410 -1.45 -7.07 1.16
CA ALA A 410 -0.50 -6.21 0.48
C ALA A 410 -1.07 -5.64 -0.82
N TRP A 411 -1.70 -6.49 -1.64
CA TRP A 411 -2.29 -6.12 -2.91
C TRP A 411 -3.36 -5.03 -2.76
N HIS A 412 -4.36 -5.29 -1.92
CA HIS A 412 -5.46 -4.36 -1.74
C HIS A 412 -5.04 -3.06 -1.04
N THR A 413 -4.20 -3.14 0.00
CA THR A 413 -3.71 -1.94 0.69
C THR A 413 -2.93 -1.04 -0.27
N LEU A 414 -2.07 -1.61 -1.12
CA LEU A 414 -1.32 -0.84 -2.09
C LEU A 414 -2.24 -0.06 -3.05
N HIS A 415 -3.25 -0.73 -3.62
CA HIS A 415 -4.14 -0.10 -4.58
C HIS A 415 -5.13 0.86 -3.91
N ASN A 416 -5.71 0.48 -2.78
CA ASN A 416 -6.77 1.26 -2.14
C ASN A 416 -6.23 2.41 -1.28
N ILE A 417 -5.02 2.27 -0.69
CA ILE A 417 -4.42 3.36 0.10
C ILE A 417 -3.39 4.13 -0.72
N MET A 418 -2.38 3.44 -1.29
CA MET A 418 -1.30 4.13 -1.99
C MET A 418 -1.72 4.75 -3.32
N CYS A 419 -2.66 4.14 -4.06
CA CYS A 419 -3.09 4.66 -5.34
C CYS A 419 -4.39 5.49 -5.22
N LEU A 420 -5.48 4.88 -4.74
CA LEU A 420 -6.77 5.54 -4.66
C LEU A 420 -6.79 6.67 -3.61
N SER A 421 -6.47 6.33 -2.34
CA SER A 421 -6.58 7.33 -1.27
C SER A 421 -5.50 8.40 -1.38
N ALA A 422 -4.28 8.05 -1.83
CA ALA A 422 -3.23 9.02 -2.06
C ALA A 422 -3.58 10.02 -3.18
N SER A 423 -4.36 9.61 -4.18
CA SER A 423 -4.85 10.54 -5.22
C SER A 423 -5.78 11.61 -4.64
N LYS A 424 -6.42 11.36 -3.49
CA LYS A 424 -7.33 12.27 -2.79
C LYS A 424 -6.65 13.11 -1.71
N MET A 425 -5.35 12.92 -1.47
CA MET A 425 -4.63 13.65 -0.40
C MET A 425 -4.71 15.18 -0.54
N GLY A 426 -4.82 15.70 -1.76
CA GLY A 426 -4.96 17.14 -1.98
C GLY A 426 -6.12 17.75 -1.18
N ALA A 427 -7.31 17.12 -1.21
CA ALA A 427 -8.46 17.57 -0.45
C ALA A 427 -8.23 17.50 1.08
N TYR A 428 -7.54 16.48 1.57
CA TYR A 428 -7.19 16.39 3.00
C TYR A 428 -6.22 17.49 3.41
N LEU A 429 -5.23 17.80 2.56
CA LEU A 429 -4.26 18.85 2.81
C LEU A 429 -4.91 20.24 2.83
N ASP A 430 -5.94 20.49 2.00
CA ASP A 430 -6.71 21.73 2.01
C ASP A 430 -7.45 21.93 3.34
N VAL A 431 -8.08 20.86 3.87
CA VAL A 431 -8.71 20.89 5.19
C VAL A 431 -7.66 21.12 6.29
N VAL A 432 -6.52 20.41 6.22
CA VAL A 432 -5.42 20.62 7.18
C VAL A 432 -4.94 22.06 7.12
N ALA A 433 -4.73 22.63 5.93
CA ALA A 433 -4.23 23.99 5.78
C ALA A 433 -5.21 25.07 6.28
N GLY A 434 -6.51 24.93 5.96
CA GLY A 434 -7.52 25.94 6.18
C GLY A 434 -8.32 25.82 7.48
N GLN A 435 -8.42 24.61 8.06
CA GLN A 435 -9.35 24.36 9.17
C GLN A 435 -8.68 23.85 10.44
N LEU A 436 -7.51 23.21 10.36
CA LEU A 436 -6.82 22.66 11.52
C LEU A 436 -5.79 23.65 12.08
N SER A 437 -5.69 23.74 13.41
CA SER A 437 -4.66 24.52 14.11
C SER A 437 -3.44 23.67 14.52
N CYS A 438 -3.49 22.34 14.35
CA CYS A 438 -2.42 21.46 14.78
C CYS A 438 -1.05 21.79 14.15
N LYS A 439 0.02 21.53 14.89
CA LYS A 439 1.39 21.64 14.36
C LYS A 439 1.61 20.57 13.28
N VAL A 440 2.17 20.98 12.14
CA VAL A 440 2.50 20.06 11.04
C VAL A 440 3.99 20.04 10.80
N ALA A 441 4.59 18.86 10.84
CA ALA A 441 6.01 18.65 10.56
C ALA A 441 6.20 17.58 9.49
N LEU A 442 7.05 17.85 8.53
CA LEU A 442 7.32 16.99 7.38
C LEU A 442 8.81 16.63 7.36
N PHE A 443 9.09 15.35 7.19
CA PHE A 443 10.46 14.84 7.09
C PHE A 443 10.64 14.03 5.82
N HIS A 444 11.78 14.18 5.14
CA HIS A 444 12.10 13.40 3.94
C HIS A 444 13.59 13.14 3.82
N GLY A 445 13.98 12.00 3.28
CA GLY A 445 15.34 11.73 2.86
C GLY A 445 15.56 12.18 1.42
N ARG A 446 16.63 12.95 1.14
CA ARG A 446 16.89 13.45 -0.22
C ARG A 446 17.11 12.34 -1.23
N ASP A 447 17.67 11.22 -0.79
CA ASP A 447 18.01 10.06 -1.64
C ASP A 447 16.93 8.97 -1.62
N ASP A 448 15.67 9.35 -1.32
CA ASP A 448 14.54 8.43 -1.37
C ASP A 448 14.23 8.05 -2.83
N GLU A 449 14.57 6.80 -3.19
CA GLU A 449 14.34 6.24 -4.52
C GLU A 449 12.91 5.71 -4.73
N LEU A 450 12.12 5.58 -3.66
CA LEU A 450 10.74 5.10 -3.71
C LEU A 450 9.76 6.26 -3.87
N LEU A 451 9.86 7.24 -3.00
CA LEU A 451 9.03 8.44 -3.03
C LEU A 451 9.95 9.66 -3.16
N PRO A 452 9.90 10.39 -4.26
CA PRO A 452 10.79 11.53 -4.47
C PRO A 452 10.50 12.65 -3.46
N VAL A 453 11.53 13.41 -3.08
CA VAL A 453 11.46 14.52 -2.10
C VAL A 453 10.41 15.57 -2.49
N GLU A 454 10.15 15.72 -3.78
CA GLU A 454 9.13 16.60 -4.35
C GLU A 454 7.74 16.32 -3.79
N CYS A 455 7.45 15.07 -3.39
CA CYS A 455 6.19 14.72 -2.71
C CYS A 455 6.01 15.52 -1.41
N THR A 456 7.05 15.57 -0.57
CA THR A 456 7.03 16.33 0.69
C THR A 456 7.05 17.83 0.45
N LEU A 457 7.82 18.30 -0.52
CA LEU A 457 7.84 19.73 -0.88
C LEU A 457 6.47 20.20 -1.37
N ALA A 458 5.76 19.36 -2.14
CA ALA A 458 4.40 19.63 -2.59
C ALA A 458 3.39 19.67 -1.43
N VAL A 459 3.55 18.81 -0.41
CA VAL A 459 2.75 18.91 0.84
C VAL A 459 3.03 20.23 1.55
N GLY A 460 4.32 20.60 1.70
CA GLY A 460 4.73 21.87 2.32
C GLY A 460 4.19 23.09 1.59
N ALA A 461 4.19 23.07 0.27
CA ALA A 461 3.60 24.15 -0.53
C ALA A 461 2.09 24.29 -0.31
N ARG A 462 1.39 23.18 -0.09
CA ARG A 462 -0.07 23.19 0.14
C ARG A 462 -0.44 23.51 1.60
N VAL A 463 0.46 23.26 2.55
CA VAL A 463 0.31 23.58 3.97
C VAL A 463 1.46 24.51 4.40
N PRO A 464 1.42 25.82 4.12
CA PRO A 464 2.56 26.74 4.29
C PRO A 464 3.07 26.85 5.73
N ARG A 465 2.26 26.53 6.76
CA ARG A 465 2.69 26.51 8.16
C ARG A 465 3.45 25.24 8.54
N ALA A 466 3.51 24.23 7.64
CA ALA A 466 4.24 23.00 7.92
C ALA A 466 5.75 23.25 7.95
N ARG A 467 6.42 22.74 8.98
CA ARG A 467 7.88 22.70 9.03
C ARG A 467 8.38 21.56 8.15
N VAL A 468 9.12 21.86 7.11
CA VAL A 468 9.72 20.88 6.21
C VAL A 468 11.20 20.68 6.56
N THR A 469 11.60 19.43 6.79
CA THR A 469 12.98 19.04 7.05
C THR A 469 13.39 17.96 6.06
N VAL A 470 14.41 18.23 5.24
CA VAL A 470 15.00 17.30 4.29
C VAL A 470 16.37 16.89 4.80
N TYR A 471 16.61 15.60 4.96
CA TYR A 471 17.89 15.06 5.38
C TYR A 471 18.71 14.62 4.17
N ASP A 472 19.91 15.19 4.01
CA ASP A 472 20.85 14.77 2.99
C ASP A 472 21.44 13.38 3.31
N ASN A 473 21.76 12.61 2.28
CA ASN A 473 22.28 11.24 2.38
C ASN A 473 21.38 10.27 3.17
N LYS A 474 20.06 10.49 3.12
CA LYS A 474 19.04 9.61 3.70
C LYS A 474 18.02 9.18 2.66
N ASP A 475 17.63 7.94 2.75
CA ASP A 475 16.60 7.32 1.92
C ASP A 475 15.28 7.13 2.69
N HIS A 476 14.35 6.37 2.10
CA HIS A 476 13.02 6.10 2.64
C HIS A 476 13.00 5.50 4.05
N ILE A 477 14.04 4.77 4.43
CA ILE A 477 14.16 4.05 5.71
C ILE A 477 15.14 4.76 6.65
N THR A 478 16.25 5.24 6.10
CA THR A 478 17.33 5.83 6.89
C THR A 478 17.02 7.26 7.37
N ILE A 479 15.87 7.82 6.98
CA ILE A 479 15.35 9.04 7.63
C ILE A 479 15.05 8.81 9.13
N VAL A 480 14.92 7.56 9.56
CA VAL A 480 14.75 7.16 10.97
C VAL A 480 15.89 6.24 11.39
N VAL A 481 16.10 5.14 10.63
CA VAL A 481 17.11 4.12 10.95
C VAL A 481 18.52 4.68 10.80
N GLY A 482 19.30 4.60 11.89
CA GLY A 482 20.66 5.13 11.96
C GLY A 482 20.75 6.58 12.42
N GLN A 483 19.63 7.25 12.72
CA GLN A 483 19.59 8.57 13.36
C GLN A 483 18.48 8.67 14.43
N GLU A 484 18.20 7.58 15.10
CA GLU A 484 17.07 7.42 16.01
C GLU A 484 17.05 8.50 17.11
N LYS A 485 18.21 8.84 17.68
CA LYS A 485 18.33 9.86 18.74
C LYS A 485 18.00 11.25 18.22
N LEU A 486 18.49 11.61 17.03
CA LEU A 486 18.21 12.91 16.41
C LEU A 486 16.71 13.02 16.13
N PHE A 487 16.14 11.99 15.52
CA PHE A 487 14.72 11.96 15.17
C PHE A 487 13.80 11.97 16.40
N ALA A 488 14.16 11.23 17.46
CA ALA A 488 13.43 11.27 18.73
C ALA A 488 13.43 12.69 19.35
N ALA A 489 14.56 13.37 19.37
CA ALA A 489 14.68 14.75 19.87
C ALA A 489 13.81 15.73 19.06
N GLU A 490 13.74 15.56 17.73
CA GLU A 490 12.86 16.35 16.86
C GLU A 490 11.38 16.14 17.22
N LEU A 491 10.94 14.89 17.40
CA LEU A 491 9.58 14.58 17.81
C LEU A 491 9.24 15.21 19.17
N GLU A 492 10.12 15.07 20.16
CA GLU A 492 9.96 15.67 21.48
C GLU A 492 9.81 17.19 21.42
N SER A 493 10.60 17.85 20.55
CA SER A 493 10.51 19.29 20.31
C SER A 493 9.15 19.69 19.73
N ILE A 494 8.65 18.94 18.73
CA ILE A 494 7.34 19.18 18.10
C ILE A 494 6.22 19.06 19.14
N TRP A 495 6.24 17.99 19.94
CA TRP A 495 5.19 17.76 20.95
C TRP A 495 5.19 18.81 22.05
N ARG A 496 6.37 19.22 22.54
CA ARG A 496 6.48 20.33 23.52
C ARG A 496 5.94 21.63 22.96
N SER A 497 6.24 21.97 21.71
CA SER A 497 5.73 23.20 21.10
C SER A 497 4.21 23.17 20.86
N ALA A 498 3.65 21.99 20.60
CA ALA A 498 2.20 21.82 20.43
C ALA A 498 1.42 21.88 21.75
N ALA A 499 2.09 21.74 22.89
CA ALA A 499 1.48 21.85 24.21
C ALA A 499 1.43 23.30 24.71
N GLN A 500 2.16 24.22 24.09
CA GLN A 500 2.25 25.64 24.48
C GLN A 500 1.21 26.53 23.80
N ASP A 501 0.61 26.04 22.69
CA ASP A 501 -0.49 26.66 21.96
C ASP A 501 -1.84 26.10 22.43
#